data_8a5b23fcaf331cbe991c42813e95b22d
#
_entry.id   8a5b23fcaf331cbe991c42813e95b22d
#
_cell.length_a   1.000
_cell.length_b   1.000
_cell.length_c   1.000
_cell.angle_alpha   90.00
_cell.angle_beta   90.00
_cell.angle_gamma   90.00
#
_symmetry.space_group_name_H-M   'P 1'
#
loop_
_entity.id
_entity.type
_entity.pdbx_description
1 polymer ?
#
loop_
_entity_poly.entity_id
_entity_poly.type
_entity_poly.pdbx_seq_one_letter_code
_entity_poly.pdbx_strand_id
1 'polypeptide(L)'
;MAYNYNQGYGGYDAEDPEVKGFDFSDQSIRRGFIRKVYSILMVQLAITMGFIALLCYEPKTKAFVHNTPSLFIVALVVMIVAMITLACCGEVRRKAPINYVMLFIFTIAEGFLLGVSASTYKQDAVLMAVGITTAVCLALTLFAFQTKYDFTMMGGVLLVAVIILLVFGIVAMFVHNKIVQLVYASLGALIFSIYLVYDTQLMMGGKHKYSISPEEYVFAALNLYLDIVNIFMYILAIIGHARD
;
A
#
# COMPACT_ATOMS: atom_id res chain seq x y z
N MET A 1 12.02 74.86 7.56
CA MET A 1 10.80 74.38 6.90
C MET A 1 10.78 72.87 7.04
N ALA A 2 9.97 72.39 7.95
CA ALA A 2 9.80 70.97 8.21
C ALA A 2 8.48 70.49 7.56
N TYR A 3 8.53 69.56 6.66
CA TYR A 3 7.35 68.85 6.16
C TYR A 3 7.20 67.53 6.87
N ASN A 4 6.19 67.52 7.73
CA ASN A 4 5.64 66.33 8.38
C ASN A 4 4.79 65.57 7.37
N TYR A 5 5.12 64.36 6.98
CA TYR A 5 4.28 63.49 6.17
C TYR A 5 3.89 62.27 7.04
N ASN A 6 2.77 62.39 7.70
CA ASN A 6 2.14 61.32 8.47
C ASN A 6 1.12 60.65 7.53
N GLN A 7 1.47 59.53 6.91
CA GLN A 7 0.52 58.70 6.19
C GLN A 7 0.33 57.39 6.95
N GLY A 8 -0.82 57.30 7.61
CA GLY A 8 -1.30 56.06 8.19
C GLY A 8 -1.64 55.04 7.09
N TYR A 9 -0.95 53.93 7.13
CA TYR A 9 -1.35 52.75 6.40
C TYR A 9 -2.42 52.02 7.22
N GLY A 10 -3.68 52.23 6.85
CA GLY A 10 -4.74 51.31 7.17
C GLY A 10 -4.52 50.01 6.41
N GLY A 11 -4.18 48.94 7.13
CA GLY A 11 -4.11 47.61 6.55
C GLY A 11 -5.52 47.13 6.15
N TYR A 12 -5.76 47.07 4.89
CA TYR A 12 -6.82 46.23 4.35
C TYR A 12 -6.19 44.88 4.04
N ASP A 13 -6.46 43.88 4.89
CA ASP A 13 -6.28 42.48 4.54
C ASP A 13 -7.30 42.13 3.44
N ALA A 14 -7.06 42.62 2.23
CA ALA A 14 -7.72 42.09 1.05
C ALA A 14 -7.09 40.74 0.77
N GLU A 15 -7.71 39.67 1.26
CA GLU A 15 -7.39 38.31 0.80
C GLU A 15 -7.52 38.31 -0.73
N ASP A 16 -6.38 38.16 -1.40
CA ASP A 16 -6.27 38.21 -2.84
C ASP A 16 -7.14 37.11 -3.46
N PRO A 17 -8.14 37.41 -4.30
CA PRO A 17 -9.00 36.38 -4.90
C PRO A 17 -8.25 35.37 -5.76
N GLU A 18 -7.07 35.71 -6.28
CA GLU A 18 -6.20 34.77 -7.00
C GLU A 18 -5.65 33.68 -6.07
N VAL A 19 -5.25 34.02 -4.83
CA VAL A 19 -4.72 33.04 -3.85
C VAL A 19 -5.78 32.04 -3.44
N LYS A 20 -7.04 32.48 -3.26
CA LYS A 20 -8.16 31.57 -2.99
C LYS A 20 -8.46 30.64 -4.18
N GLY A 21 -8.35 31.13 -5.40
CA GLY A 21 -8.56 30.33 -6.63
C GLY A 21 -7.54 29.20 -6.77
N PHE A 22 -6.26 29.44 -6.45
CA PHE A 22 -5.20 28.43 -6.47
C PHE A 22 -5.40 27.37 -5.41
N ASP A 23 -5.74 27.75 -4.18
CA ASP A 23 -5.95 26.79 -3.07
C ASP A 23 -7.15 25.86 -3.33
N PHE A 24 -8.24 26.36 -3.88
CA PHE A 24 -9.39 25.55 -4.31
C PHE A 24 -9.05 24.59 -5.45
N SER A 25 -8.23 25.01 -6.42
CA SER A 25 -7.80 24.16 -7.54
C SER A 25 -6.92 23.01 -7.03
N ASP A 26 -5.95 23.29 -6.15
CA ASP A 26 -5.06 22.28 -5.56
C ASP A 26 -5.81 21.25 -4.73
N GLN A 27 -6.79 21.67 -3.93
CA GLN A 27 -7.64 20.75 -3.17
C GLN A 27 -8.50 19.88 -4.08
N SER A 28 -9.04 20.42 -5.17
CA SER A 28 -9.85 19.64 -6.12
C SER A 28 -9.02 18.60 -6.87
N ILE A 29 -7.80 18.96 -7.29
CA ILE A 29 -6.84 18.06 -7.93
C ILE A 29 -6.48 16.94 -6.96
N ARG A 30 -6.17 17.26 -5.70
CA ARG A 30 -5.83 16.28 -4.67
C ARG A 30 -6.98 15.31 -4.39
N ARG A 31 -8.22 15.79 -4.28
CA ARG A 31 -9.40 14.92 -4.12
C ARG A 31 -9.61 14.01 -5.32
N GLY A 32 -9.41 14.51 -6.54
CA GLY A 32 -9.47 13.72 -7.77
C GLY A 32 -8.40 12.61 -7.78
N PHE A 33 -7.18 12.94 -7.36
CA PHE A 33 -6.07 12.00 -7.22
C PHE A 33 -6.39 10.89 -6.21
N ILE A 34 -6.81 11.24 -4.99
CA ILE A 34 -7.18 10.28 -3.95
C ILE A 34 -8.27 9.33 -4.44
N ARG A 35 -9.34 9.86 -5.04
CA ARG A 35 -10.43 9.04 -5.60
C ARG A 35 -9.93 8.07 -6.67
N LYS A 36 -9.03 8.52 -7.55
CA LYS A 36 -8.44 7.69 -8.60
C LYS A 36 -7.59 6.57 -8.02
N VAL A 37 -6.74 6.88 -7.03
CA VAL A 37 -5.88 5.89 -6.34
C VAL A 37 -6.74 4.82 -5.68
N TYR A 38 -7.75 5.18 -4.89
CA TYR A 38 -8.62 4.20 -4.24
C TYR A 38 -9.46 3.39 -5.23
N SER A 39 -9.87 3.98 -6.36
CA SER A 39 -10.57 3.22 -7.41
C SER A 39 -9.69 2.13 -8.02
N ILE A 40 -8.42 2.44 -8.29
CA ILE A 40 -7.43 1.47 -8.78
C ILE A 40 -7.19 0.40 -7.73
N LEU A 41 -6.95 0.79 -6.48
CA LEU A 41 -6.72 -0.11 -5.36
C LEU A 41 -7.88 -1.09 -5.16
N MET A 42 -9.14 -0.63 -5.26
CA MET A 42 -10.31 -1.50 -5.16
C MET A 42 -10.35 -2.56 -6.25
N VAL A 43 -9.99 -2.21 -7.49
CA VAL A 43 -9.89 -3.17 -8.59
C VAL A 43 -8.79 -4.20 -8.32
N GLN A 44 -7.60 -3.76 -7.86
CA GLN A 44 -6.51 -4.66 -7.51
C GLN A 44 -6.91 -5.65 -6.41
N LEU A 45 -7.51 -5.15 -5.33
CA LEU A 45 -7.99 -6.00 -4.22
C LEU A 45 -9.10 -6.97 -4.68
N ALA A 46 -10.02 -6.54 -5.55
CA ALA A 46 -11.06 -7.42 -6.09
C ALA A 46 -10.46 -8.57 -6.93
N ILE A 47 -9.47 -8.29 -7.78
CA ILE A 47 -8.74 -9.30 -8.55
C ILE A 47 -8.03 -10.28 -7.61
N THR A 48 -7.32 -9.79 -6.63
CA THR A 48 -6.61 -10.60 -5.63
C THR A 48 -7.55 -11.50 -4.84
N MET A 49 -8.68 -10.96 -4.38
CA MET A 49 -9.72 -11.74 -3.70
C MET A 49 -10.32 -12.81 -4.59
N GLY A 50 -10.46 -12.55 -5.91
CA GLY A 50 -10.87 -13.54 -6.89
C GLY A 50 -9.90 -14.72 -6.97
N PHE A 51 -8.58 -14.47 -7.01
CA PHE A 51 -7.57 -15.53 -6.98
C PHE A 51 -7.56 -16.31 -5.67
N ILE A 52 -7.62 -15.61 -4.53
CA ILE A 52 -7.69 -16.26 -3.21
C ILE A 52 -8.92 -17.16 -3.12
N ALA A 53 -10.09 -16.67 -3.51
CA ALA A 53 -11.31 -17.44 -3.51
C ALA A 53 -11.21 -18.67 -4.44
N LEU A 54 -10.76 -18.48 -5.68
CA LEU A 54 -10.60 -19.57 -6.65
C LEU A 54 -9.68 -20.69 -6.12
N LEU A 55 -8.52 -20.31 -5.57
CA LEU A 55 -7.51 -21.29 -5.14
C LEU A 55 -7.80 -21.90 -3.76
N CYS A 56 -8.57 -21.22 -2.91
CA CYS A 56 -8.99 -21.79 -1.62
C CYS A 56 -10.22 -22.70 -1.70
N TYR A 57 -11.16 -22.38 -2.62
CA TYR A 57 -12.46 -23.07 -2.64
C TYR A 57 -12.67 -24.03 -3.82
N GLU A 58 -11.85 -23.95 -4.91
CA GLU A 58 -11.95 -24.85 -6.05
C GLU A 58 -10.85 -25.94 -6.00
N PRO A 59 -11.19 -27.19 -5.58
CA PRO A 59 -10.18 -28.22 -5.34
C PRO A 59 -9.37 -28.60 -6.60
N LYS A 60 -10.01 -28.59 -7.79
CA LYS A 60 -9.35 -28.96 -9.05
C LYS A 60 -8.27 -27.95 -9.42
N THR A 61 -8.58 -26.65 -9.33
CA THR A 61 -7.66 -25.56 -9.61
C THR A 61 -6.51 -25.56 -8.59
N LYS A 62 -6.81 -25.74 -7.31
CA LYS A 62 -5.80 -25.88 -6.26
C LYS A 62 -4.84 -27.04 -6.56
N ALA A 63 -5.37 -28.23 -6.82
CA ALA A 63 -4.55 -29.41 -7.12
C ALA A 63 -3.69 -29.20 -8.37
N PHE A 64 -4.24 -28.61 -9.43
CA PHE A 64 -3.49 -28.31 -10.66
C PHE A 64 -2.29 -27.38 -10.39
N VAL A 65 -2.52 -26.28 -9.66
CA VAL A 65 -1.46 -25.30 -9.36
C VAL A 65 -0.39 -25.88 -8.44
N HIS A 66 -0.77 -26.64 -7.42
CA HIS A 66 0.19 -27.30 -6.52
C HIS A 66 1.01 -28.39 -7.21
N ASN A 67 0.45 -29.04 -8.24
CA ASN A 67 1.17 -30.03 -9.05
C ASN A 67 2.03 -29.41 -10.15
N THR A 68 1.96 -28.10 -10.35
CA THR A 68 2.69 -27.38 -11.40
C THR A 68 3.52 -26.22 -10.80
N PRO A 69 4.62 -26.52 -10.06
CA PRO A 69 5.40 -25.47 -9.37
C PRO A 69 6.00 -24.41 -10.32
N SER A 70 6.18 -24.74 -11.59
CA SER A 70 6.65 -23.79 -12.61
C SER A 70 5.75 -22.57 -12.76
N LEU A 71 4.45 -22.69 -12.54
CA LEU A 71 3.52 -21.57 -12.58
C LEU A 71 3.83 -20.54 -11.47
N PHE A 72 4.16 -21.02 -10.27
CA PHE A 72 4.56 -20.14 -9.17
C PHE A 72 5.86 -19.38 -9.50
N ILE A 73 6.86 -20.07 -10.05
CA ILE A 73 8.14 -19.45 -10.43
C ILE A 73 7.93 -18.40 -11.54
N VAL A 74 7.14 -18.72 -12.56
CA VAL A 74 6.83 -17.77 -13.64
C VAL A 74 6.10 -16.55 -13.09
N ALA A 75 5.09 -16.74 -12.26
CA ALA A 75 4.36 -15.62 -11.64
C ALA A 75 5.28 -14.76 -10.78
N LEU A 76 6.19 -15.38 -10.00
CA LEU A 76 7.16 -14.67 -9.17
C LEU A 76 8.10 -13.79 -10.03
N VAL A 77 8.62 -14.33 -11.12
CA VAL A 77 9.50 -13.58 -12.04
C VAL A 77 8.72 -12.41 -12.68
N VAL A 78 7.50 -12.66 -13.17
CA VAL A 78 6.65 -11.62 -13.78
C VAL A 78 6.35 -10.52 -12.76
N MET A 79 5.99 -10.88 -11.54
CA MET A 79 5.70 -9.93 -10.45
C MET A 79 6.93 -9.07 -10.16
N ILE A 80 8.12 -9.67 -9.97
CA ILE A 80 9.35 -8.93 -9.67
C ILE A 80 9.71 -7.97 -10.81
N VAL A 81 9.66 -8.43 -12.07
CA VAL A 81 9.95 -7.58 -13.24
C VAL A 81 8.97 -6.42 -13.33
N ALA A 82 7.66 -6.67 -13.17
CA ALA A 82 6.65 -5.61 -13.20
C ALA A 82 6.83 -4.61 -12.05
N MET A 83 7.13 -5.10 -10.83
CA MET A 83 7.38 -4.26 -9.67
C MET A 83 8.62 -3.36 -9.88
N ILE A 84 9.75 -3.93 -10.31
CA ILE A 84 10.98 -3.15 -10.59
C ILE A 84 10.71 -2.11 -11.68
N THR A 85 9.98 -2.47 -12.73
CA THR A 85 9.63 -1.54 -13.81
C THR A 85 8.81 -0.36 -13.29
N LEU A 86 7.78 -0.63 -12.46
CA LEU A 86 6.95 0.43 -11.87
C LEU A 86 7.71 1.26 -10.82
N ALA A 87 8.63 0.67 -10.07
CA ALA A 87 9.42 1.37 -9.06
C ALA A 87 10.52 2.23 -9.67
N CYS A 88 11.27 1.70 -10.65
CA CYS A 88 12.50 2.33 -11.17
C CYS A 88 12.28 3.16 -12.43
N CYS A 89 11.29 2.80 -13.30
CA CYS A 89 11.07 3.49 -14.56
C CYS A 89 9.99 4.58 -14.42
N GLY A 90 10.39 5.79 -14.04
CA GLY A 90 9.49 6.93 -13.82
C GLY A 90 8.60 7.25 -15.01
N GLU A 91 9.09 7.10 -16.24
CA GLU A 91 8.28 7.31 -17.44
C GLU A 91 7.16 6.28 -17.60
N VAL A 92 7.43 5.01 -17.31
CA VAL A 92 6.44 3.93 -17.42
C VAL A 92 5.32 4.13 -16.41
N ARG A 93 5.64 4.49 -15.16
CA ARG A 93 4.63 4.65 -14.11
C ARG A 93 3.74 5.89 -14.26
N ARG A 94 4.17 6.90 -15.07
CA ARG A 94 3.43 8.15 -15.30
C ARG A 94 2.64 8.17 -16.61
N LYS A 95 3.05 7.42 -17.63
CA LYS A 95 2.42 7.45 -18.97
C LYS A 95 1.31 6.42 -19.10
N ALA A 96 0.08 6.88 -19.28
CA ALA A 96 -1.03 6.01 -19.70
C ALA A 96 -0.90 5.70 -21.22
N PRO A 97 -1.28 4.50 -21.67
CA PRO A 97 -1.91 3.40 -20.93
C PRO A 97 -0.91 2.42 -20.29
N ILE A 98 0.41 2.55 -20.55
CA ILE A 98 1.41 1.54 -20.18
C ILE A 98 1.50 1.33 -18.66
N ASN A 99 1.31 2.39 -17.88
CA ASN A 99 1.30 2.31 -16.41
C ASN A 99 0.17 1.40 -15.89
N TYR A 100 -1.04 1.48 -16.49
CA TYR A 100 -2.15 0.60 -16.12
C TYR A 100 -1.89 -0.85 -16.55
N VAL A 101 -1.32 -1.06 -17.74
CA VAL A 101 -0.99 -2.39 -18.24
C VAL A 101 0.03 -3.07 -17.31
N MET A 102 1.10 -2.36 -16.95
CA MET A 102 2.12 -2.90 -16.04
C MET A 102 1.57 -3.17 -14.64
N LEU A 103 0.71 -2.28 -14.12
CA LEU A 103 0.05 -2.49 -12.84
C LEU A 103 -0.91 -3.68 -12.89
N PHE A 104 -1.63 -3.87 -13.99
CA PHE A 104 -2.52 -5.01 -14.17
C PHE A 104 -1.75 -6.33 -14.22
N ILE A 105 -0.65 -6.40 -14.98
CA ILE A 105 0.24 -7.57 -15.04
C ILE A 105 0.78 -7.88 -13.62
N PHE A 106 1.26 -6.87 -12.91
CA PHE A 106 1.69 -7.01 -11.53
C PHE A 106 0.59 -7.58 -10.63
N THR A 107 -0.63 -7.01 -10.72
CA THR A 107 -1.77 -7.42 -9.87
C THR A 107 -2.21 -8.86 -10.13
N ILE A 108 -2.21 -9.31 -11.40
CA ILE A 108 -2.51 -10.71 -11.75
C ILE A 108 -1.46 -11.65 -11.17
N ALA A 109 -0.17 -11.33 -11.35
CA ALA A 109 0.93 -12.17 -10.86
C ALA A 109 0.93 -12.23 -9.32
N GLU A 110 0.82 -11.09 -8.64
CA GLU A 110 0.78 -11.01 -7.18
C GLU A 110 -0.48 -11.67 -6.61
N GLY A 111 -1.66 -11.41 -7.18
CA GLY A 111 -2.92 -12.04 -6.77
C GLY A 111 -2.87 -13.56 -6.89
N PHE A 112 -2.26 -14.10 -7.94
CA PHE A 112 -2.02 -15.52 -8.10
C PHE A 112 -1.09 -16.07 -7.00
N LEU A 113 0.05 -15.42 -6.75
CA LEU A 113 1.01 -15.82 -5.71
C LEU A 113 0.37 -15.82 -4.31
N LEU A 114 -0.41 -14.78 -4.00
CA LEU A 114 -1.16 -14.66 -2.75
C LEU A 114 -2.22 -15.76 -2.62
N GLY A 115 -2.93 -16.06 -3.71
CA GLY A 115 -3.92 -17.14 -3.74
C GLY A 115 -3.29 -18.50 -3.50
N VAL A 116 -2.13 -18.80 -4.14
CA VAL A 116 -1.37 -20.04 -3.90
C VAL A 116 -0.93 -20.13 -2.44
N SER A 117 -0.35 -19.05 -1.92
CA SER A 117 0.11 -19.01 -0.52
C SER A 117 -1.06 -19.16 0.47
N ALA A 118 -2.16 -18.45 0.26
CA ALA A 118 -3.36 -18.54 1.10
C ALA A 118 -3.99 -19.93 1.05
N SER A 119 -3.94 -20.63 -0.09
CA SER A 119 -4.51 -21.96 -0.26
C SER A 119 -3.82 -23.06 0.55
N THR A 120 -2.64 -22.79 1.13
CA THR A 120 -1.95 -23.70 2.05
C THR A 120 -2.55 -23.70 3.46
N TYR A 121 -3.31 -22.65 3.80
CA TYR A 121 -4.00 -22.51 5.08
C TYR A 121 -5.41 -23.08 5.04
N LYS A 122 -6.01 -23.27 6.23
CA LYS A 122 -7.42 -23.64 6.37
C LYS A 122 -8.33 -22.50 5.90
N GLN A 123 -9.42 -22.81 5.22
CA GLN A 123 -10.34 -21.82 4.63
C GLN A 123 -10.89 -20.83 5.67
N ASP A 124 -11.22 -21.32 6.86
CA ASP A 124 -11.72 -20.48 7.96
C ASP A 124 -10.66 -19.53 8.50
N ALA A 125 -9.36 -19.92 8.48
CA ALA A 125 -8.24 -19.02 8.81
C ALA A 125 -8.10 -17.91 7.76
N VAL A 126 -8.24 -18.24 6.49
CA VAL A 126 -8.19 -17.25 5.40
C VAL A 126 -9.34 -16.24 5.52
N LEU A 127 -10.58 -16.70 5.74
CA LEU A 127 -11.73 -15.80 5.94
C LEU A 127 -11.55 -14.89 7.15
N MET A 128 -11.05 -15.44 8.26
CA MET A 128 -10.75 -14.64 9.45
C MET A 128 -9.66 -13.60 9.17
N ALA A 129 -8.59 -13.98 8.47
CA ALA A 129 -7.52 -13.06 8.08
C ALA A 129 -8.04 -11.92 7.20
N VAL A 130 -8.91 -12.20 6.22
CA VAL A 130 -9.55 -11.17 5.38
C VAL A 130 -10.37 -10.21 6.24
N GLY A 131 -11.20 -10.72 7.15
CA GLY A 131 -12.03 -9.88 8.03
C GLY A 131 -11.19 -8.98 8.94
N ILE A 132 -10.17 -9.54 9.59
CA ILE A 132 -9.28 -8.78 10.48
C ILE A 132 -8.48 -7.75 9.69
N THR A 133 -7.89 -8.13 8.54
CA THR A 133 -7.15 -7.20 7.68
C THR A 133 -8.02 -6.03 7.23
N THR A 134 -9.24 -6.31 6.80
CA THR A 134 -10.18 -5.26 6.39
C THR A 134 -10.44 -4.28 7.54
N ALA A 135 -10.73 -4.80 8.75
CA ALA A 135 -10.97 -3.96 9.92
C ALA A 135 -9.74 -3.12 10.30
N VAL A 136 -8.55 -3.73 10.30
CA VAL A 136 -7.28 -3.05 10.61
C VAL A 136 -6.99 -1.96 9.57
N CYS A 137 -7.07 -2.27 8.28
CA CYS A 137 -6.79 -1.32 7.21
C CYS A 137 -7.77 -0.14 7.22
N LEU A 138 -9.06 -0.38 7.46
CA LEU A 138 -10.05 0.69 7.61
C LEU A 138 -9.73 1.58 8.81
N ALA A 139 -9.44 0.99 9.96
CA ALA A 139 -9.10 1.74 11.17
C ALA A 139 -7.82 2.58 10.98
N LEU A 140 -6.77 2.01 10.38
CA LEU A 140 -5.50 2.70 10.12
C LEU A 140 -5.67 3.82 9.08
N THR A 141 -6.46 3.59 8.04
CA THR A 141 -6.78 4.62 7.03
C THR A 141 -7.52 5.79 7.68
N LEU A 142 -8.55 5.53 8.49
CA LEU A 142 -9.25 6.59 9.24
C LEU A 142 -8.32 7.31 10.22
N PHE A 143 -7.45 6.58 10.92
CA PHE A 143 -6.44 7.16 11.79
C PHE A 143 -5.49 8.08 11.00
N ALA A 144 -4.99 7.64 9.82
CA ALA A 144 -4.12 8.44 8.97
C ALA A 144 -4.75 9.77 8.55
N PHE A 145 -6.06 9.77 8.24
CA PHE A 145 -6.81 10.98 7.89
C PHE A 145 -7.03 11.94 9.07
N GLN A 146 -7.16 11.42 10.29
CA GLN A 146 -7.56 12.20 11.45
C GLN A 146 -6.38 12.64 12.34
N THR A 147 -5.28 11.90 12.32
CA THR A 147 -4.13 12.17 13.18
C THR A 147 -3.43 13.47 12.80
N LYS A 148 -2.97 14.20 13.84
CA LYS A 148 -2.12 15.38 13.68
C LYS A 148 -0.63 15.02 13.54
N TYR A 149 -0.30 13.75 13.78
CA TYR A 149 1.08 13.26 13.68
C TYR A 149 1.47 13.10 12.21
N ASP A 150 2.62 13.63 11.84
CA ASP A 150 3.13 13.53 10.46
C ASP A 150 4.07 12.33 10.33
N PHE A 151 3.52 11.21 9.86
CA PHE A 151 4.28 9.99 9.61
C PHE A 151 5.14 10.08 8.36
N THR A 152 4.93 11.05 7.47
CA THR A 152 5.73 11.19 6.24
C THR A 152 7.21 11.47 6.49
N MET A 153 7.55 11.90 7.71
CA MET A 153 8.94 12.07 8.15
C MET A 153 9.64 10.75 8.49
N MET A 154 8.90 9.65 8.63
CA MET A 154 9.45 8.36 9.08
C MET A 154 10.01 7.49 7.94
N GLY A 155 10.02 7.96 6.70
CA GLY A 155 10.42 7.16 5.53
C GLY A 155 11.78 6.45 5.68
N GLY A 156 12.80 7.14 6.23
CA GLY A 156 14.10 6.53 6.48
C GLY A 156 14.07 5.43 7.55
N VAL A 157 13.30 5.63 8.63
CA VAL A 157 13.13 4.63 9.70
C VAL A 157 12.39 3.40 9.18
N LEU A 158 11.34 3.61 8.40
CA LEU A 158 10.57 2.53 7.79
C LEU A 158 11.39 1.73 6.78
N LEU A 159 12.25 2.39 6.00
CA LEU A 159 13.19 1.70 5.11
C LEU A 159 14.12 0.78 5.90
N VAL A 160 14.71 1.26 6.98
CA VAL A 160 15.56 0.43 7.86
C VAL A 160 14.77 -0.72 8.45
N ALA A 161 13.55 -0.48 8.92
CA ALA A 161 12.69 -1.50 9.50
C ALA A 161 12.36 -2.62 8.50
N VAL A 162 12.07 -2.28 7.22
CA VAL A 162 11.78 -3.29 6.19
C VAL A 162 13.02 -4.07 5.79
N ILE A 163 14.20 -3.44 5.77
CA ILE A 163 15.48 -4.15 5.52
C ILE A 163 15.73 -5.16 6.64
N ILE A 164 15.56 -4.77 7.90
CA ILE A 164 15.71 -5.68 9.05
C ILE A 164 14.70 -6.82 8.96
N LEU A 165 13.44 -6.51 8.62
CA LEU A 165 12.40 -7.53 8.44
C LEU A 165 12.75 -8.53 7.33
N LEU A 166 13.30 -8.05 6.20
CA LEU A 166 13.73 -8.89 5.08
C LEU A 166 14.87 -9.84 5.51
N VAL A 167 15.89 -9.31 6.19
CA VAL A 167 17.01 -10.13 6.70
C VAL A 167 16.50 -11.15 7.73
N PHE A 168 15.62 -10.72 8.65
CA PHE A 168 15.00 -11.63 9.63
C PHE A 168 14.15 -12.71 8.93
N GLY A 169 13.42 -12.35 7.85
CA GLY A 169 12.66 -13.30 7.04
C GLY A 169 13.54 -14.39 6.43
N ILE A 170 14.71 -14.01 5.88
CA ILE A 170 15.68 -14.98 5.36
C ILE A 170 16.15 -15.92 6.47
N VAL A 171 16.50 -15.40 7.65
CA VAL A 171 16.89 -16.22 8.80
C VAL A 171 15.75 -17.14 9.26
N ALA A 172 14.52 -16.62 9.32
CA ALA A 172 13.33 -17.38 9.74
C ALA A 172 13.01 -18.55 8.78
N MET A 173 13.40 -18.48 7.51
CA MET A 173 13.25 -19.62 6.57
C MET A 173 14.07 -20.84 6.96
N PHE A 174 15.22 -20.64 7.60
CA PHE A 174 16.10 -21.73 8.05
C PHE A 174 15.79 -22.18 9.48
N VAL A 175 15.14 -21.32 10.27
CA VAL A 175 14.79 -21.60 11.66
C VAL A 175 13.33 -22.06 11.73
N HIS A 176 13.14 -23.40 11.77
CA HIS A 176 11.81 -24.02 11.86
C HIS A 176 11.25 -23.97 13.29
N ASN A 177 11.19 -22.78 13.88
CA ASN A 177 10.66 -22.56 15.22
C ASN A 177 9.38 -21.71 15.14
N LYS A 178 8.29 -22.24 15.71
CA LYS A 178 6.97 -21.60 15.73
C LYS A 178 7.01 -20.20 16.34
N ILE A 179 7.78 -20.01 17.42
CA ILE A 179 7.91 -18.72 18.10
C ILE A 179 8.59 -17.69 17.18
N VAL A 180 9.68 -18.10 16.50
CA VAL A 180 10.41 -17.23 15.57
C VAL A 180 9.50 -16.78 14.42
N GLN A 181 8.72 -17.71 13.86
CA GLN A 181 7.78 -17.41 12.78
C GLN A 181 6.65 -16.48 13.25
N LEU A 182 6.13 -16.69 14.47
CA LEU A 182 5.10 -15.83 15.05
C LEU A 182 5.63 -14.41 15.31
N VAL A 183 6.84 -14.30 15.87
CA VAL A 183 7.50 -12.99 16.10
C VAL A 183 7.74 -12.28 14.77
N TYR A 184 8.26 -12.99 13.76
CA TYR A 184 8.45 -12.44 12.41
C TYR A 184 7.16 -11.91 11.81
N ALA A 185 6.09 -12.71 11.85
CA ALA A 185 4.79 -12.31 11.30
C ALA A 185 4.19 -11.12 12.08
N SER A 186 4.35 -11.07 13.40
CA SER A 186 3.86 -9.96 14.22
C SER A 186 4.59 -8.66 13.94
N LEU A 187 5.93 -8.70 13.78
CA LEU A 187 6.73 -7.55 13.40
C LEU A 187 6.39 -7.08 11.99
N GLY A 188 6.21 -8.01 11.05
CA GLY A 188 5.79 -7.70 9.69
C GLY A 188 4.43 -6.99 9.65
N ALA A 189 3.44 -7.52 10.34
CA ALA A 189 2.12 -6.89 10.44
C ALA A 189 2.21 -5.48 11.01
N LEU A 190 3.02 -5.25 12.06
CA LEU A 190 3.22 -3.94 12.66
C LEU A 190 3.89 -2.96 11.68
N ILE A 191 4.99 -3.37 11.04
CA ILE A 191 5.75 -2.53 10.12
C ILE A 191 4.88 -2.10 8.93
N PHE A 192 4.18 -3.03 8.28
CA PHE A 192 3.31 -2.70 7.16
C PHE A 192 2.05 -1.92 7.56
N SER A 193 1.58 -2.07 8.80
CA SER A 193 0.55 -1.19 9.37
C SER A 193 1.01 0.26 9.47
N ILE A 194 2.27 0.49 9.85
CA ILE A 194 2.86 1.84 9.87
C ILE A 194 3.09 2.36 8.44
N TYR A 195 3.52 1.50 7.51
CA TYR A 195 3.63 1.85 6.09
C TYR A 195 2.29 2.29 5.52
N LEU A 196 1.19 1.59 5.81
CA LEU A 196 -0.15 1.97 5.35
C LEU A 196 -0.55 3.37 5.81
N VAL A 197 -0.22 3.75 7.05
CA VAL A 197 -0.45 5.11 7.55
C VAL A 197 0.45 6.11 6.83
N TYR A 198 1.73 5.80 6.68
CA TYR A 198 2.73 6.61 6.00
C TYR A 198 2.34 6.90 4.54
N ASP A 199 2.02 5.85 3.76
CA ASP A 199 1.65 5.98 2.34
C ASP A 199 0.29 6.68 2.16
N THR A 200 -0.66 6.45 3.06
CA THR A 200 -1.92 7.19 3.08
C THR A 200 -1.67 8.69 3.29
N GLN A 201 -0.79 9.07 4.21
CA GLN A 201 -0.46 10.49 4.43
C GLN A 201 0.34 11.10 3.29
N LEU A 202 1.27 10.36 2.67
CA LEU A 202 1.97 10.80 1.46
C LEU A 202 1.00 11.11 0.32
N MET A 203 -0.03 10.28 0.17
CA MET A 203 -1.08 10.48 -0.82
C MET A 203 -1.97 11.68 -0.49
N MET A 204 -2.28 11.90 0.79
CA MET A 204 -3.09 13.03 1.23
C MET A 204 -2.41 14.38 0.97
N GLY A 205 -1.08 14.47 1.17
CA GLY A 205 -0.33 15.71 1.05
C GLY A 205 -0.83 16.82 1.99
N GLY A 206 -0.91 18.05 1.48
CA GLY A 206 -1.47 19.17 2.23
C GLY A 206 -0.55 19.64 3.38
N LYS A 207 -0.93 19.36 4.62
CA LYS A 207 -0.17 19.77 5.83
C LYS A 207 1.07 18.91 6.11
N HIS A 208 1.23 17.78 5.42
CA HIS A 208 2.33 16.87 5.62
C HIS A 208 3.61 17.38 4.94
N LYS A 209 4.77 17.08 5.53
CA LYS A 209 6.07 17.53 5.03
C LYS A 209 6.41 16.98 3.65
N TYR A 210 5.99 15.74 3.37
CA TYR A 210 6.21 15.09 2.09
C TYR A 210 4.88 14.66 1.48
N SER A 211 4.83 14.63 0.14
CA SER A 211 3.65 14.19 -0.60
C SER A 211 4.04 13.57 -1.95
N ILE A 212 3.19 12.67 -2.43
CA ILE A 212 3.31 12.09 -3.78
C ILE A 212 2.64 13.04 -4.78
N SER A 213 3.28 13.22 -5.95
CA SER A 213 2.70 13.99 -7.06
C SER A 213 1.40 13.33 -7.55
N PRO A 214 0.35 14.12 -7.87
CA PRO A 214 -0.89 13.59 -8.44
C PRO A 214 -0.72 12.82 -9.76
N GLU A 215 0.39 12.99 -10.47
CA GLU A 215 0.72 12.23 -11.68
C GLU A 215 1.14 10.79 -11.37
N GLU A 216 1.56 10.51 -10.14
CA GLU A 216 2.05 9.20 -9.70
C GLU A 216 0.95 8.33 -9.07
N TYR A 217 -0.29 8.43 -9.55
CA TYR A 217 -1.44 7.70 -9.00
C TYR A 217 -1.31 6.18 -9.09
N VAL A 218 -0.60 5.65 -10.10
CA VAL A 218 -0.32 4.21 -10.23
C VAL A 218 0.65 3.76 -9.15
N PHE A 219 1.69 4.53 -8.89
CA PHE A 219 2.67 4.23 -7.86
C PHE A 219 2.06 4.33 -6.45
N ALA A 220 1.22 5.34 -6.21
CA ALA A 220 0.49 5.45 -4.95
C ALA A 220 -0.47 4.27 -4.71
N ALA A 221 -1.18 3.81 -5.75
CA ALA A 221 -2.05 2.64 -5.66
C ALA A 221 -1.25 1.35 -5.41
N LEU A 222 -0.10 1.19 -6.08
CA LEU A 222 0.81 0.06 -5.88
C LEU A 222 1.30 -0.03 -4.44
N ASN A 223 1.74 1.09 -3.84
CA ASN A 223 2.24 1.10 -2.46
C ASN A 223 1.15 0.71 -1.47
N LEU A 224 -0.03 1.35 -1.53
CA LEU A 224 -1.15 0.99 -0.66
C LEU A 224 -1.59 -0.47 -0.83
N TYR A 225 -1.57 -0.97 -2.08
CA TYR A 225 -1.88 -2.38 -2.35
C TYR A 225 -0.87 -3.30 -1.67
N LEU A 226 0.44 -3.04 -1.82
CA LEU A 226 1.51 -3.82 -1.17
C LEU A 226 1.37 -3.82 0.35
N ASP A 227 1.06 -2.68 0.97
CA ASP A 227 0.85 -2.60 2.40
C ASP A 227 -0.29 -3.53 2.86
N ILE A 228 -1.45 -3.43 2.19
CA ILE A 228 -2.64 -4.21 2.54
C ILE A 228 -2.40 -5.72 2.37
N VAL A 229 -1.79 -6.15 1.26
CA VAL A 229 -1.57 -7.58 1.02
C VAL A 229 -0.50 -8.16 1.94
N ASN A 230 0.52 -7.37 2.32
CA ASN A 230 1.48 -7.80 3.33
C ASN A 230 0.84 -7.92 4.72
N ILE A 231 0.04 -6.93 5.15
CA ILE A 231 -0.74 -7.02 6.40
C ILE A 231 -1.60 -8.30 6.39
N PHE A 232 -2.30 -8.59 5.28
CA PHE A 232 -3.10 -9.80 5.14
C PHE A 232 -2.26 -11.07 5.32
N MET A 233 -1.12 -11.17 4.62
CA MET A 233 -0.27 -12.38 4.70
C MET A 233 0.32 -12.57 6.10
N TYR A 234 0.73 -11.51 6.78
CA TYR A 234 1.23 -11.62 8.15
C TYR A 234 0.13 -11.98 9.15
N ILE A 235 -1.06 -11.40 9.03
CA ILE A 235 -2.21 -11.77 9.86
C ILE A 235 -2.60 -13.24 9.61
N LEU A 236 -2.62 -13.68 8.35
CA LEU A 236 -2.90 -15.07 7.99
C LEU A 236 -1.86 -16.03 8.60
N ALA A 237 -0.57 -15.66 8.55
CA ALA A 237 0.50 -16.43 9.17
C ALA A 237 0.33 -16.53 10.70
N ILE A 238 -0.03 -15.43 11.38
CA ILE A 238 -0.30 -15.42 12.83
C ILE A 238 -1.46 -16.38 13.16
N ILE A 239 -2.57 -16.29 12.44
CA ILE A 239 -3.74 -17.13 12.65
C ILE A 239 -3.43 -18.61 12.37
N GLY A 240 -2.70 -18.88 11.28
CA GLY A 240 -2.29 -20.23 10.91
C GLY A 240 -1.45 -20.88 12.02
N HIS A 241 -0.40 -20.19 12.51
CA HIS A 241 0.45 -20.70 13.59
C HIS A 241 -0.24 -20.80 14.94
N ALA A 242 -1.28 -20.02 15.20
CA ALA A 242 -2.04 -20.11 16.45
C ALA A 242 -2.99 -21.31 16.48
N ARG A 243 -3.36 -21.88 15.30
CA ARG A 243 -4.31 -22.99 15.14
C ARG A 243 -3.68 -24.36 14.88
N ASP A 244 -2.38 -24.41 14.64
CA ASP A 244 -1.55 -25.62 14.57
C ASP A 244 -0.89 -25.90 15.94
#